data_fd900a96388d9aefe3d51c2203ccda0f
#
_entry.id   fd900a96388d9aefe3d51c2203ccda0f
#
_cell.length_a   1.000
_cell.length_b   1.000
_cell.length_c   1.000
_cell.angle_alpha   90.00
_cell.angle_beta   90.00
_cell.angle_gamma   90.00
#
_symmetry.space_group_name_H-M   'P 1'
#
loop_
_entity.id
_entity.type
_entity.pdbx_description
1 polymer ?
#
loop_
_entity_poly.entity_id
_entity_poly.type
_entity_poly.pdbx_seq_one_letter_code
_entity_poly.pdbx_strand_id
1 'polypeptide(L)'
;MQDPIIHFYEDFLAAYDPKLRKARGVWYTPEPVVKFIVKAVDEILKTEFDLPKGLADTSKTKIKVNTDNVDKRSVTGYKQIEKEVHKVQILDPATGTGTFLAEVVKFIYGKNFKNMQGIWSDYVEKGLIPRLNGFELLMASYSMAHLKLDMLLRETGYVAKSNNRFNIFLTNSLEEHHPNTGTLFSNWLSSEANAANHIKRDTPVMCII
;
A
#
# COMPACT_ATOMS: atom_id res chain seq x y z
N MET A 1 -17.92 1.83 14.60
CA MET A 1 -18.84 2.03 13.45
C MET A 1 -18.42 1.02 12.40
N GLN A 2 -19.31 0.12 12.01
CA GLN A 2 -19.00 -0.87 10.97
C GLN A 2 -18.77 -0.14 9.66
N ASP A 3 -17.77 -0.57 8.89
CA ASP A 3 -17.42 0.02 7.60
C ASP A 3 -18.49 -0.33 6.56
N PRO A 4 -19.36 0.62 6.14
CA PRO A 4 -20.51 0.31 5.28
C PRO A 4 -20.10 -0.16 3.89
N ILE A 5 -18.91 0.20 3.44
CA ILE A 5 -18.40 -0.16 2.10
C ILE A 5 -18.02 -1.64 2.06
N ILE A 6 -17.40 -2.14 3.13
CA ILE A 6 -17.02 -3.56 3.23
C ILE A 6 -18.27 -4.43 3.24
N HIS A 7 -19.24 -4.11 4.09
CA HIS A 7 -20.49 -4.88 4.17
C HIS A 7 -21.24 -4.88 2.84
N PHE A 8 -21.35 -3.73 2.20
CA PHE A 8 -22.00 -3.66 0.87
C PHE A 8 -21.32 -4.57 -0.16
N TYR A 9 -19.98 -4.52 -0.23
CA TYR A 9 -19.25 -5.34 -1.21
C TYR A 9 -19.30 -6.84 -0.89
N GLU A 10 -19.18 -7.20 0.39
CA GLU A 10 -19.31 -8.59 0.82
C GLU A 10 -20.70 -9.16 0.60
N ASP A 11 -21.74 -8.41 0.98
CA ASP A 11 -23.13 -8.80 0.79
C ASP A 11 -23.48 -8.88 -0.69
N PHE A 12 -22.98 -7.93 -1.48
CA PHE A 12 -23.13 -7.96 -2.94
C PHE A 12 -22.50 -9.21 -3.55
N LEU A 13 -21.24 -9.52 -3.21
CA LEU A 13 -20.58 -10.73 -3.73
C LEU A 13 -21.19 -12.01 -3.18
N ALA A 14 -21.64 -12.03 -1.95
CA ALA A 14 -22.32 -13.18 -1.35
C ALA A 14 -23.65 -13.48 -2.05
N ALA A 15 -24.38 -12.44 -2.46
CA ALA A 15 -25.65 -12.56 -3.15
C ALA A 15 -25.49 -12.82 -4.66
N TYR A 16 -24.50 -12.17 -5.30
CA TYR A 16 -24.33 -12.20 -6.75
C TYR A 16 -23.59 -13.45 -7.23
N ASP A 17 -22.47 -13.82 -6.59
CA ASP A 17 -21.69 -15.02 -6.93
C ASP A 17 -20.94 -15.61 -5.73
N PRO A 18 -21.63 -16.44 -4.90
CA PRO A 18 -21.00 -17.08 -3.74
C PRO A 18 -19.86 -18.03 -4.10
N LYS A 19 -19.90 -18.64 -5.31
CA LYS A 19 -18.84 -19.55 -5.77
C LYS A 19 -17.59 -18.77 -6.13
N LEU A 20 -17.74 -17.65 -6.82
CA LEU A 20 -16.64 -16.77 -7.17
C LEU A 20 -15.99 -16.17 -5.91
N ARG A 21 -16.78 -15.74 -4.93
CA ARG A 21 -16.31 -15.27 -3.62
C ARG A 21 -15.40 -16.30 -2.97
N LYS A 22 -15.85 -17.55 -2.90
CA LYS A 22 -15.09 -18.66 -2.30
C LYS A 22 -13.84 -19.00 -3.11
N ALA A 23 -13.94 -19.07 -4.43
CA ALA A 23 -12.83 -19.42 -5.32
C ALA A 23 -11.72 -18.35 -5.33
N ARG A 24 -12.07 -17.08 -5.10
CA ARG A 24 -11.14 -15.94 -5.09
C ARG A 24 -10.62 -15.59 -3.70
N GLY A 25 -11.06 -16.31 -2.66
CA GLY A 25 -10.60 -16.08 -1.29
C GLY A 25 -10.99 -14.70 -0.72
N VAL A 26 -12.09 -14.11 -1.17
CA VAL A 26 -12.56 -12.80 -0.68
C VAL A 26 -13.19 -12.99 0.70
N TRP A 27 -12.33 -12.97 1.73
CA TRP A 27 -12.71 -13.07 3.12
C TRP A 27 -12.30 -11.81 3.87
N TYR A 28 -13.21 -11.34 4.71
CA TYR A 28 -12.96 -10.20 5.56
C TYR A 28 -12.20 -10.60 6.82
N THR A 29 -11.15 -9.85 7.14
CA THR A 29 -10.45 -10.00 8.41
C THR A 29 -11.17 -9.20 9.48
N PRO A 30 -11.58 -9.80 10.62
CA PRO A 30 -12.29 -9.10 11.68
C PRO A 30 -11.51 -7.88 12.20
N GLU A 31 -12.21 -6.77 12.42
CA GLU A 31 -11.62 -5.51 12.86
C GLU A 31 -10.70 -5.63 14.08
N PRO A 32 -11.04 -6.42 15.13
CA PRO A 32 -10.14 -6.60 16.29
C PRO A 32 -8.79 -7.21 15.91
N VAL A 33 -8.80 -8.14 14.94
CA VAL A 33 -7.56 -8.79 14.45
C VAL A 33 -6.71 -7.80 13.68
N VAL A 34 -7.31 -7.02 12.79
CA VAL A 34 -6.63 -5.96 12.02
C VAL A 34 -5.97 -4.95 12.97
N LYS A 35 -6.72 -4.46 13.94
CA LYS A 35 -6.22 -3.52 14.96
C LYS A 35 -5.08 -4.10 15.79
N PHE A 36 -5.20 -5.37 16.17
CA PHE A 36 -4.14 -6.05 16.91
C PHE A 36 -2.84 -6.12 16.11
N ILE A 37 -2.93 -6.56 14.84
CA ILE A 37 -1.76 -6.70 13.97
C ILE A 37 -1.09 -5.34 13.74
N VAL A 38 -1.85 -4.30 13.40
CA VAL A 38 -1.31 -2.95 13.18
C VAL A 38 -0.61 -2.42 14.44
N LYS A 39 -1.22 -2.62 15.61
CA LYS A 39 -0.61 -2.22 16.89
C LYS A 39 0.66 -3.01 17.20
N ALA A 40 0.66 -4.32 16.96
CA ALA A 40 1.82 -5.17 17.17
C ALA A 40 3.00 -4.75 16.29
N VAL A 41 2.75 -4.48 15.01
CA VAL A 41 3.77 -3.97 14.08
C VAL A 41 4.35 -2.63 14.58
N ASP A 42 3.51 -1.69 15.02
CA ASP A 42 3.97 -0.40 15.58
C ASP A 42 4.89 -0.59 16.80
N GLU A 43 4.56 -1.53 17.70
CA GLU A 43 5.39 -1.83 18.86
C GLU A 43 6.71 -2.51 18.47
N ILE A 44 6.68 -3.49 17.57
CA ILE A 44 7.90 -4.16 17.07
C ILE A 44 8.85 -3.15 16.42
N LEU A 45 8.34 -2.22 15.60
CA LEU A 45 9.17 -1.18 15.00
C LEU A 45 9.88 -0.32 16.04
N LYS A 46 9.27 -0.09 17.20
CA LYS A 46 9.86 0.69 18.29
C LYS A 46 10.86 -0.09 19.12
N THR A 47 10.53 -1.35 19.43
CA THR A 47 11.33 -2.15 20.38
C THR A 47 12.50 -2.84 19.71
N GLU A 48 12.31 -3.35 18.47
CA GLU A 48 13.31 -4.17 17.78
C GLU A 48 14.10 -3.40 16.70
N PHE A 49 13.54 -2.28 16.21
CA PHE A 49 14.15 -1.54 15.09
C PHE A 49 14.59 -0.10 15.44
N ASP A 50 14.53 0.28 16.72
CA ASP A 50 14.92 1.62 17.20
C ASP A 50 14.20 2.77 16.44
N LEU A 51 12.94 2.58 16.12
CA LEU A 51 12.11 3.55 15.43
C LEU A 51 11.05 4.12 16.40
N PRO A 52 11.37 5.12 17.22
CA PRO A 52 10.51 5.57 18.32
C PRO A 52 9.14 6.07 17.87
N LYS A 53 8.99 6.46 16.61
CA LYS A 53 7.69 6.83 16.01
C LYS A 53 6.92 5.64 15.44
N GLY A 54 7.51 4.43 15.41
CA GLY A 54 6.90 3.22 14.90
C GLY A 54 6.37 3.39 13.47
N LEU A 55 5.13 3.02 13.23
CA LEU A 55 4.49 3.18 11.91
C LEU A 55 4.43 4.63 11.41
N ALA A 56 4.51 5.62 12.29
CA ALA A 56 4.53 7.03 11.91
C ALA A 56 5.92 7.55 11.54
N ASP A 57 6.97 6.71 11.63
CA ASP A 57 8.34 7.12 11.32
C ASP A 57 8.51 7.45 9.84
N THR A 58 9.13 8.60 9.55
CA THR A 58 9.40 9.09 8.19
C THR A 58 10.89 9.21 7.91
N SER A 59 11.74 8.65 8.79
CA SER A 59 13.17 8.64 8.55
C SER A 59 13.53 7.89 7.28
N LYS A 60 14.59 8.33 6.61
CA LYS A 60 15.00 7.81 5.33
C LYS A 60 16.38 7.15 5.39
N THR A 61 16.63 6.30 4.43
CA THR A 61 17.92 5.66 4.19
C THR A 61 18.24 5.66 2.70
N LYS A 62 19.50 5.50 2.37
CA LYS A 62 19.95 5.36 0.99
C LYS A 62 20.13 3.90 0.65
N ILE A 63 19.62 3.50 -0.49
CA ILE A 63 19.78 2.17 -1.05
C ILE A 63 20.37 2.27 -2.46
N LYS A 64 21.06 1.20 -2.89
CA LYS A 64 21.51 1.07 -4.28
C LYS A 64 20.50 0.26 -5.04
N VAL A 65 19.98 0.82 -6.13
CA VAL A 65 19.05 0.16 -7.03
C VAL A 65 19.66 0.01 -8.41
N ASN A 66 19.41 -1.12 -9.06
CA ASN A 66 19.82 -1.33 -10.43
C ASN A 66 18.94 -0.51 -11.37
N THR A 67 19.55 0.11 -12.36
CA THR A 67 18.82 0.71 -13.49
C THR A 67 18.69 -0.30 -14.62
N ASP A 68 17.86 -0.01 -15.61
CA ASP A 68 17.72 -0.85 -16.81
C ASP A 68 18.96 -0.75 -17.75
N ASN A 69 19.92 0.11 -17.44
CA ASN A 69 21.14 0.29 -18.24
C ASN A 69 22.17 -0.78 -17.87
N VAL A 70 22.54 -1.58 -18.86
CA VAL A 70 23.60 -2.59 -18.73
C VAL A 70 24.94 -1.91 -18.48
N ASP A 71 25.64 -2.33 -17.42
CA ASP A 71 27.01 -1.94 -17.12
C ASP A 71 27.84 -3.19 -16.83
N LYS A 72 28.63 -3.62 -17.82
CA LYS A 72 29.50 -4.80 -17.71
C LYS A 72 30.61 -4.69 -16.65
N ARG A 73 30.84 -3.49 -16.10
CA ARG A 73 31.82 -3.25 -15.03
C ARG A 73 31.20 -3.40 -13.65
N SER A 74 29.88 -3.38 -13.56
CA SER A 74 29.14 -3.59 -12.32
C SER A 74 29.08 -5.08 -11.96
N VAL A 75 29.19 -5.41 -10.67
CA VAL A 75 29.03 -6.78 -10.17
C VAL A 75 27.63 -7.35 -10.50
N THR A 76 26.62 -6.47 -10.56
CA THR A 76 25.22 -6.85 -10.87
C THR A 76 24.93 -6.88 -12.37
N GLY A 77 25.90 -6.47 -13.22
CA GLY A 77 25.69 -6.34 -14.67
C GLY A 77 24.89 -5.10 -15.09
N TYR A 78 24.42 -4.30 -14.14
CA TYR A 78 23.61 -3.10 -14.36
C TYR A 78 24.22 -1.87 -13.68
N LYS A 79 23.97 -0.69 -14.25
CA LYS A 79 24.30 0.57 -13.61
C LYS A 79 23.48 0.73 -12.35
N GLN A 80 24.13 1.01 -11.23
CA GLN A 80 23.48 1.29 -9.95
C GLN A 80 23.40 2.79 -9.69
N ILE A 81 22.30 3.20 -9.09
CA ILE A 81 22.10 4.56 -8.56
C ILE A 81 21.74 4.50 -7.08
N GLU A 82 22.15 5.51 -6.33
CA GLU A 82 21.65 5.70 -4.97
C GLU A 82 20.24 6.31 -5.03
N LYS A 83 19.31 5.70 -4.30
CA LYS A 83 17.95 6.19 -4.13
C LYS A 83 17.67 6.37 -2.63
N GLU A 84 17.09 7.50 -2.27
CA GLU A 84 16.62 7.73 -0.91
C GLU A 84 15.20 7.18 -0.76
N VAL A 85 15.00 6.34 0.25
CA VAL A 85 13.72 5.70 0.55
C VAL A 85 13.39 5.82 2.04
N HIS A 86 12.12 5.79 2.38
CA HIS A 86 11.71 5.70 3.78
C HIS A 86 12.16 4.36 4.38
N LYS A 87 12.66 4.38 5.61
CA LYS A 87 13.03 3.15 6.35
C LYS A 87 11.80 2.26 6.57
N VAL A 88 10.68 2.86 6.99
CA VAL A 88 9.42 2.14 7.18
C VAL A 88 8.64 2.14 5.88
N GLN A 89 8.67 1.04 5.16
CA GLN A 89 7.84 0.75 3.99
C GLN A 89 6.80 -0.28 4.39
N ILE A 90 5.54 0.03 4.18
CA ILE A 90 4.40 -0.83 4.51
C ILE A 90 3.86 -1.42 3.21
N LEU A 91 3.69 -2.73 3.17
CA LEU A 91 3.11 -3.44 2.03
C LEU A 91 1.98 -4.36 2.50
N ASP A 92 0.82 -4.21 1.89
CA ASP A 92 -0.26 -5.18 1.92
C ASP A 92 -0.29 -5.90 0.55
N PRO A 93 0.21 -7.15 0.46
CA PRO A 93 0.33 -7.86 -0.82
C PRO A 93 -1.00 -8.46 -1.31
N ALA A 94 -2.05 -8.37 -0.52
CA ALA A 94 -3.41 -8.83 -0.81
C ALA A 94 -4.44 -7.83 -0.28
N THR A 95 -4.33 -6.59 -0.76
CA THR A 95 -4.97 -5.39 -0.19
C THR A 95 -6.50 -5.53 -0.01
N GLY A 96 -7.15 -6.35 -0.83
CA GLY A 96 -8.60 -6.45 -0.79
C GLY A 96 -9.26 -5.08 -0.96
N THR A 97 -10.19 -4.75 -0.08
CA THR A 97 -10.82 -3.42 -0.02
C THR A 97 -10.01 -2.39 0.79
N GLY A 98 -8.73 -2.66 1.07
CA GLY A 98 -7.83 -1.73 1.77
C GLY A 98 -8.01 -1.68 3.30
N THR A 99 -8.47 -2.75 3.91
CA THR A 99 -8.80 -2.76 5.34
C THR A 99 -7.58 -2.54 6.23
N PHE A 100 -6.48 -3.23 5.97
CA PHE A 100 -5.24 -3.05 6.73
C PHE A 100 -4.64 -1.67 6.50
N LEU A 101 -4.54 -1.24 5.25
CA LEU A 101 -3.99 0.08 4.93
C LEU A 101 -4.82 1.21 5.56
N ALA A 102 -6.15 1.09 5.55
CA ALA A 102 -7.04 2.05 6.22
C ALA A 102 -6.82 2.07 7.73
N GLU A 103 -6.64 0.91 8.36
CA GLU A 103 -6.36 0.85 9.80
C GLU A 103 -4.99 1.47 10.15
N VAL A 104 -3.97 1.26 9.33
CA VAL A 104 -2.68 1.96 9.48
C VAL A 104 -2.86 3.47 9.44
N VAL A 105 -3.63 4.00 8.50
CA VAL A 105 -3.93 5.44 8.42
C VAL A 105 -4.65 5.93 9.66
N LYS A 106 -5.71 5.22 10.11
CA LYS A 106 -6.47 5.54 11.33
C LYS A 106 -5.58 5.53 12.57
N PHE A 107 -4.74 4.52 12.69
CA PHE A 107 -3.82 4.36 13.82
C PHE A 107 -2.81 5.51 13.89
N ILE A 108 -2.15 5.82 12.78
CA ILE A 108 -1.17 6.91 12.71
C ILE A 108 -1.85 8.25 13.02
N TYR A 109 -2.99 8.54 12.37
CA TYR A 109 -3.75 9.78 12.60
C TYR A 109 -4.17 9.91 14.05
N GLY A 110 -4.85 8.89 14.59
CA GLY A 110 -5.40 8.90 15.96
C GLY A 110 -4.33 9.06 17.03
N LYS A 111 -3.16 8.43 16.84
CA LYS A 111 -2.07 8.46 17.81
C LYS A 111 -1.23 9.73 17.73
N ASN A 112 -0.97 10.24 16.53
CA ASN A 112 0.06 11.26 16.31
C ASN A 112 -0.49 12.60 15.83
N PHE A 113 -1.65 12.66 15.18
CA PHE A 113 -2.09 13.85 14.44
C PHE A 113 -3.47 14.37 14.80
N LYS A 114 -4.24 13.67 15.62
CA LYS A 114 -5.62 14.05 15.99
C LYS A 114 -5.74 15.52 16.45
N ASN A 115 -4.72 16.02 17.14
CA ASN A 115 -4.66 17.40 17.64
C ASN A 115 -3.68 18.30 16.86
N MET A 116 -3.17 17.83 15.72
CA MET A 116 -2.14 18.53 14.91
C MET A 116 -2.54 18.61 13.44
N GLN A 117 -3.79 19.01 13.16
CA GLN A 117 -4.36 19.03 11.81
C GLN A 117 -3.54 19.90 10.82
N GLY A 118 -2.90 20.97 11.29
CA GLY A 118 -2.12 21.86 10.43
C GLY A 118 -0.94 21.21 9.71
N ILE A 119 -0.39 20.14 10.27
CA ILE A 119 0.75 19.41 9.66
C ILE A 119 0.32 18.06 9.05
N TRP A 120 -0.92 17.65 9.26
CA TRP A 120 -1.42 16.35 8.80
C TRP A 120 -1.36 16.19 7.28
N SER A 121 -1.85 17.20 6.55
CA SER A 121 -1.84 17.14 5.09
C SER A 121 -0.44 17.04 4.50
N ASP A 122 0.54 17.75 5.07
CA ASP A 122 1.94 17.65 4.65
C ASP A 122 2.55 16.28 4.99
N TYR A 123 2.19 15.72 6.14
CA TYR A 123 2.62 14.37 6.51
C TYR A 123 2.04 13.32 5.59
N VAL A 124 0.75 13.41 5.24
CA VAL A 124 0.11 12.48 4.29
C VAL A 124 0.84 12.48 2.96
N GLU A 125 1.10 13.67 2.41
CA GLU A 125 1.74 13.81 1.09
C GLU A 125 3.19 13.32 1.07
N LYS A 126 3.98 13.70 2.08
CA LYS A 126 5.43 13.49 2.09
C LYS A 126 5.87 12.24 2.85
N GLY A 127 5.08 11.82 3.83
CA GLY A 127 5.44 10.78 4.77
C GLY A 127 4.53 9.55 4.78
N LEU A 128 3.30 9.62 4.30
CA LEU A 128 2.37 8.48 4.33
C LEU A 128 2.21 7.85 2.95
N ILE A 129 1.70 8.59 1.96
CA ILE A 129 1.45 8.08 0.60
C ILE A 129 2.69 7.41 -0.01
N PRO A 130 3.92 7.97 0.08
CA PRO A 130 5.09 7.37 -0.56
C PRO A 130 5.54 6.02 -0.02
N ARG A 131 5.04 5.61 1.15
CA ARG A 131 5.46 4.38 1.84
C ARG A 131 4.33 3.42 2.18
N LEU A 132 3.10 3.76 1.80
CA LEU A 132 1.92 2.92 1.99
C LEU A 132 1.60 2.23 0.66
N ASN A 133 1.97 0.95 0.55
CA ASN A 133 1.92 0.20 -0.68
C ASN A 133 0.91 -0.94 -0.58
N GLY A 134 0.24 -1.23 -1.69
CA GLY A 134 -0.74 -2.30 -1.77
C GLY A 134 -0.75 -2.98 -3.14
N PHE A 135 -0.96 -4.31 -3.15
CA PHE A 135 -1.17 -5.08 -4.36
C PHE A 135 -2.53 -5.77 -4.31
N GLU A 136 -3.26 -5.69 -5.39
CA GLU A 136 -4.59 -6.33 -5.50
C GLU A 136 -4.77 -6.91 -6.90
N LEU A 137 -5.34 -8.10 -6.96
CA LEU A 137 -5.58 -8.82 -8.21
C LEU A 137 -6.94 -8.49 -8.83
N LEU A 138 -7.93 -8.15 -8.00
CA LEU A 138 -9.31 -7.95 -8.43
C LEU A 138 -9.60 -6.46 -8.63
N MET A 139 -10.02 -6.09 -9.84
CA MET A 139 -10.35 -4.70 -10.20
C MET A 139 -11.34 -4.05 -9.23
N ALA A 140 -12.38 -4.78 -8.82
CA ALA A 140 -13.40 -4.23 -7.94
C ALA A 140 -12.82 -3.91 -6.55
N SER A 141 -12.07 -4.83 -5.94
CA SER A 141 -11.40 -4.63 -4.66
C SER A 141 -10.38 -3.49 -4.72
N TYR A 142 -9.58 -3.44 -5.79
CA TYR A 142 -8.64 -2.35 -6.07
C TYR A 142 -9.34 -0.99 -6.09
N SER A 143 -10.44 -0.86 -6.84
CA SER A 143 -11.19 0.40 -6.91
C SER A 143 -11.78 0.80 -5.55
N MET A 144 -12.28 -0.18 -4.79
CA MET A 144 -12.81 0.04 -3.45
C MET A 144 -11.73 0.47 -2.46
N ALA A 145 -10.53 -0.09 -2.55
CA ALA A 145 -9.40 0.31 -1.70
C ALA A 145 -9.02 1.78 -1.92
N HIS A 146 -8.93 2.21 -3.17
CA HIS A 146 -8.69 3.63 -3.49
C HIS A 146 -9.77 4.54 -2.95
N LEU A 147 -11.04 4.21 -3.20
CA LEU A 147 -12.18 4.99 -2.71
C LEU A 147 -12.19 5.09 -1.18
N LYS A 148 -12.00 3.96 -0.49
CA LYS A 148 -11.98 3.89 0.98
C LYS A 148 -10.88 4.76 1.58
N LEU A 149 -9.66 4.69 1.04
CA LEU A 149 -8.55 5.50 1.54
C LEU A 149 -8.76 6.98 1.26
N ASP A 150 -9.29 7.35 0.09
CA ASP A 150 -9.62 8.76 -0.22
C ASP A 150 -10.67 9.31 0.75
N MET A 151 -11.76 8.58 0.96
CA MET A 151 -12.81 8.96 1.91
C MET A 151 -12.26 9.10 3.32
N LEU A 152 -11.49 8.11 3.79
CA LEU A 152 -10.87 8.13 5.11
C LEU A 152 -9.96 9.35 5.31
N LEU A 153 -9.11 9.65 4.34
CA LEU A 153 -8.23 10.81 4.44
C LEU A 153 -9.02 12.12 4.48
N ARG A 154 -10.08 12.26 3.68
CA ARG A 154 -10.98 13.42 3.73
C ARG A 154 -11.65 13.57 5.11
N GLU A 155 -12.12 12.46 5.70
CA GLU A 155 -12.69 12.46 7.06
C GLU A 155 -11.70 12.91 8.14
N THR A 156 -10.40 12.68 7.93
CA THR A 156 -9.34 13.16 8.84
C THR A 156 -8.95 14.62 8.62
N GLY A 157 -9.61 15.32 7.69
CA GLY A 157 -9.31 16.72 7.34
C GLY A 157 -8.11 16.88 6.41
N TYR A 158 -7.68 15.82 5.73
CA TYR A 158 -6.66 15.91 4.70
C TYR A 158 -7.15 16.72 3.50
N VAL A 159 -6.33 17.68 3.07
CA VAL A 159 -6.54 18.48 1.86
C VAL A 159 -5.38 18.17 0.91
N ALA A 160 -5.70 17.57 -0.24
CA ALA A 160 -4.72 17.27 -1.26
C ALA A 160 -4.12 18.55 -1.83
N LYS A 161 -2.79 18.65 -1.84
CA LYS A 161 -2.02 19.75 -2.41
C LYS A 161 -1.42 19.39 -3.77
N SER A 162 -1.38 18.09 -4.06
CA SER A 162 -0.83 17.52 -5.29
C SER A 162 -1.75 16.43 -5.82
N ASN A 163 -1.52 16.01 -7.05
CA ASN A 163 -2.26 14.91 -7.66
C ASN A 163 -1.58 13.55 -7.37
N ASN A 164 -1.14 13.35 -6.13
CA ASN A 164 -0.49 12.11 -5.72
C ASN A 164 -1.51 10.96 -5.63
N ARG A 165 -1.19 9.87 -6.28
CA ARG A 165 -1.94 8.62 -6.23
C ARG A 165 -1.44 7.77 -5.07
N PHE A 166 -2.33 6.99 -4.45
CA PHE A 166 -1.93 5.90 -3.54
C PHE A 166 -1.13 4.84 -4.28
N ASN A 167 -0.12 4.30 -3.64
CA ASN A 167 0.69 3.20 -4.17
C ASN A 167 -0.04 1.85 -4.05
N ILE A 168 -1.28 1.81 -4.51
CA ILE A 168 -2.05 0.58 -4.67
C ILE A 168 -2.07 0.24 -6.15
N PHE A 169 -1.67 -0.98 -6.48
CA PHE A 169 -1.49 -1.42 -7.87
C PHE A 169 -2.36 -2.65 -8.14
N LEU A 170 -2.98 -2.65 -9.32
CA LEU A 170 -3.70 -3.82 -9.83
C LEU A 170 -2.69 -4.78 -10.44
N THR A 171 -2.21 -5.73 -9.63
CA THR A 171 -1.12 -6.63 -10.01
C THR A 171 -1.22 -7.96 -9.26
N ASN A 172 -0.66 -9.01 -9.84
CA ASN A 172 -0.37 -10.24 -9.11
C ASN A 172 0.90 -10.04 -8.28
N SER A 173 0.82 -10.21 -6.97
CA SER A 173 1.94 -10.04 -6.04
C SER A 173 3.12 -10.99 -6.32
N LEU A 174 2.84 -12.14 -6.93
CA LEU A 174 3.81 -13.19 -7.21
C LEU A 174 4.44 -13.10 -8.61
N GLU A 175 3.96 -12.19 -9.46
CA GLU A 175 4.48 -11.99 -10.82
C GLU A 175 5.44 -10.80 -10.86
N GLU A 176 6.62 -11.00 -11.44
CA GLU A 176 7.60 -9.93 -11.63
C GLU A 176 7.27 -9.05 -12.83
N HIS A 177 6.69 -9.62 -13.89
CA HIS A 177 6.39 -8.92 -15.13
C HIS A 177 5.07 -9.39 -15.74
N HIS A 178 4.23 -8.44 -16.10
CA HIS A 178 3.00 -8.72 -16.84
C HIS A 178 3.20 -8.41 -18.32
N PRO A 179 3.07 -9.42 -19.22
CA PRO A 179 3.30 -9.23 -20.65
C PRO A 179 2.21 -8.34 -21.27
N ASN A 180 2.64 -7.54 -22.26
CA ASN A 180 1.72 -6.72 -23.04
C ASN A 180 1.20 -7.54 -24.23
N THR A 181 -0.13 -7.73 -24.30
CA THR A 181 -0.78 -8.51 -25.37
C THR A 181 -1.30 -7.66 -26.53
N GLY A 182 -1.01 -6.36 -26.55
CA GLY A 182 -1.25 -5.48 -27.71
C GLY A 182 -2.62 -4.85 -27.84
N THR A 183 -3.58 -5.13 -26.94
CA THR A 183 -4.86 -4.40 -26.89
C THR A 183 -4.77 -3.18 -25.96
N LEU A 184 -5.59 -2.15 -26.20
CA LEU A 184 -5.59 -0.94 -25.36
C LEU A 184 -5.82 -1.24 -23.88
N PHE A 185 -6.75 -2.13 -23.58
CA PHE A 185 -7.06 -2.53 -22.20
C PHE A 185 -5.93 -3.38 -21.59
N SER A 186 -5.34 -4.28 -22.37
CA SER A 186 -4.17 -5.06 -21.95
C SER A 186 -2.95 -4.18 -21.69
N ASN A 187 -2.73 -3.16 -22.52
CA ASN A 187 -1.63 -2.20 -22.34
C ASN A 187 -1.79 -1.45 -21.01
N TRP A 188 -3.00 -1.02 -20.69
CA TRP A 188 -3.25 -0.36 -19.42
C TRP A 188 -3.02 -1.30 -18.22
N LEU A 189 -3.55 -2.52 -18.27
CA LEU A 189 -3.34 -3.53 -17.22
C LEU A 189 -1.85 -3.85 -17.03
N SER A 190 -1.13 -4.06 -18.12
CA SER A 190 0.32 -4.33 -18.07
C SER A 190 1.10 -3.14 -17.50
N SER A 191 0.74 -1.92 -17.89
CA SER A 191 1.35 -0.71 -17.35
C SER A 191 1.11 -0.57 -15.85
N GLU A 192 -0.13 -0.81 -15.41
CA GLU A 192 -0.51 -0.77 -14.00
C GLU A 192 0.21 -1.85 -13.18
N ALA A 193 0.22 -3.10 -13.67
CA ALA A 193 0.90 -4.20 -13.01
C ALA A 193 2.42 -3.98 -12.92
N ASN A 194 3.02 -3.47 -14.00
CA ASN A 194 4.46 -3.21 -14.05
C ASN A 194 4.87 -1.96 -13.28
N ALA A 195 3.95 -1.01 -13.03
CA ALA A 195 4.21 0.13 -12.16
C ALA A 195 4.54 -0.29 -10.71
N ALA A 196 4.10 -1.49 -10.29
CA ALA A 196 4.44 -2.06 -9.00
C ALA A 196 5.89 -2.60 -8.90
N ASN A 197 6.59 -2.75 -10.04
CA ASN A 197 7.89 -3.44 -10.09
C ASN A 197 8.95 -2.76 -9.23
N HIS A 198 8.93 -1.42 -9.13
CA HIS A 198 9.86 -0.69 -8.26
C HIS A 198 9.67 -1.03 -6.77
N ILE A 199 8.48 -1.44 -6.35
CA ILE A 199 8.23 -1.91 -4.98
C ILE A 199 8.64 -3.37 -4.85
N LYS A 200 8.28 -4.21 -5.82
CA LYS A 200 8.57 -5.66 -5.79
C LYS A 200 10.07 -5.97 -5.80
N ARG A 201 10.88 -5.18 -6.53
CA ARG A 201 12.31 -5.44 -6.74
C ARG A 201 13.23 -4.52 -5.96
N ASP A 202 12.87 -3.24 -5.87
CA ASP A 202 13.85 -2.18 -5.55
C ASP A 202 13.56 -1.50 -4.21
N THR A 203 12.37 -1.69 -3.63
CA THR A 203 12.03 -1.04 -2.37
C THR A 203 12.21 -2.02 -1.21
N PRO A 204 13.03 -1.69 -0.21
CA PRO A 204 13.18 -2.53 0.98
C PRO A 204 11.89 -2.46 1.79
N VAL A 205 11.03 -3.47 1.68
CA VAL A 205 9.80 -3.57 2.47
C VAL A 205 10.16 -4.05 3.87
N MET A 206 9.84 -3.25 4.87
CA MET A 206 10.08 -3.59 6.28
C MET A 206 8.88 -4.25 6.94
N CYS A 207 7.67 -3.88 6.53
CA CYS A 207 6.43 -4.39 7.11
C CYS A 207 5.54 -4.97 6.01
N ILE A 208 5.24 -6.26 6.10
CA ILE A 208 4.19 -6.91 5.31
C ILE A 208 3.03 -7.17 6.27
N ILE A 209 1.86 -6.71 5.90
CA ILE A 209 0.63 -6.79 6.71
C ILE A 209 -0.39 -7.66 5.99
#